data_c591953ee6797ad56e079adc256fb7b9
#
_entry.id   c591953ee6797ad56e079adc256fb7b9
#
_cell.length_a   1.000
_cell.length_b   1.000
_cell.length_c   1.000
_cell.angle_alpha   90.00
_cell.angle_beta   90.00
_cell.angle_gamma   90.00
#
_symmetry.space_group_name_H-M   'P 1'
#
loop_
_entity.id
_entity.type
_entity.pdbx_description
1 polymer ?
#
loop_
_entity_poly.entity_id
_entity_poly.type
_entity_poly.pdbx_seq_one_letter_code
_entity_poly.pdbx_strand_id
1 'polypeptide(L)'
;MHINIIGRYLQFLRKKNHYTQEDLAKQLLISRQAISKWETGITIPDLEILLKISKLYNITINDILEPKIQPQKITDFEQISTISQKELKEILEQFDTNSLVIAFMGASPELNSLCEKLFPDIDFEVTRSNIGRIKIETVEDMQNQIIAMINLQAIDKNFSI
;
A
#
# COMPACT_ATOMS: atom_id res chain seq x y z
N MET A 1 15.22 -5.13 10.53
CA MET A 1 15.08 -5.84 9.23
C MET A 1 13.66 -6.39 9.14
N HIS A 2 12.89 -5.99 8.15
CA HIS A 2 11.47 -6.37 8.05
C HIS A 2 11.33 -7.68 7.27
N ILE A 3 11.47 -8.82 7.95
CA ILE A 3 11.39 -10.17 7.36
C ILE A 3 10.13 -10.35 6.51
N ASN A 4 9.00 -9.82 6.95
CA ASN A 4 7.74 -9.87 6.20
C ASN A 4 7.81 -9.13 4.85
N ILE A 5 8.55 -8.04 4.76
CA ILE A 5 8.70 -7.29 3.51
C ILE A 5 9.55 -8.09 2.51
N ILE A 6 10.62 -8.69 2.97
CA ILE A 6 11.48 -9.56 2.13
C ILE A 6 10.66 -10.74 1.59
N GLY A 7 9.91 -11.43 2.44
CA GLY A 7 9.07 -12.56 2.05
C GLY A 7 8.04 -12.20 0.99
N ARG A 8 7.31 -11.10 1.20
CA ARG A 8 6.33 -10.57 0.23
C ARG A 8 7.00 -10.20 -1.10
N TYR A 9 8.19 -9.59 -1.04
CA TYR A 9 8.92 -9.24 -2.26
C TYR A 9 9.37 -10.48 -3.04
N LEU A 10 9.85 -11.51 -2.37
CA LEU A 10 10.19 -12.79 -3.00
C LEU A 10 8.96 -13.44 -3.66
N GLN A 11 7.81 -13.41 -2.98
CA GLN A 11 6.54 -13.87 -3.56
C GLN A 11 6.15 -13.07 -4.80
N PHE A 12 6.28 -11.74 -4.75
CA PHE A 12 6.04 -10.86 -5.89
C PHE A 12 6.93 -11.23 -7.08
N LEU A 13 8.24 -11.35 -6.87
CA LEU A 13 9.20 -11.73 -7.93
C LEU A 13 8.84 -13.08 -8.56
N ARG A 14 8.50 -14.06 -7.74
CA ARG A 14 8.07 -15.38 -8.20
C ARG A 14 6.83 -15.29 -9.09
N LYS A 15 5.78 -14.65 -8.61
CA LYS A 15 4.50 -14.51 -9.34
C LYS A 15 4.68 -13.69 -10.65
N LYS A 16 5.44 -12.60 -10.59
CA LYS A 16 5.77 -11.76 -11.76
C LYS A 16 6.45 -12.56 -12.86
N ASN A 17 7.25 -13.56 -12.49
CA ASN A 17 7.94 -14.46 -13.43
C ASN A 17 7.14 -15.76 -13.69
N HIS A 18 5.87 -15.82 -13.30
CA HIS A 18 4.97 -16.95 -13.53
C HIS A 18 5.42 -18.29 -12.94
N TYR A 19 6.25 -18.27 -11.89
CA TYR A 19 6.63 -19.48 -11.17
C TYR A 19 5.63 -19.85 -10.09
N THR A 20 5.29 -21.14 -9.97
CA THR A 20 4.72 -21.70 -8.75
C THR A 20 5.81 -21.82 -7.67
N GLN A 21 5.42 -22.03 -6.41
CA GLN A 21 6.40 -22.31 -5.34
C GLN A 21 7.24 -23.57 -5.65
N GLU A 22 6.63 -24.56 -6.30
CA GLU A 22 7.29 -25.78 -6.73
C GLU A 22 8.33 -25.53 -7.83
N ASP A 23 7.98 -24.68 -8.82
CA ASP A 23 8.89 -24.35 -9.93
C ASP A 23 10.11 -23.60 -9.41
N LEU A 24 9.90 -22.60 -8.52
CA LEU A 24 11.00 -21.84 -7.93
C LEU A 24 11.87 -22.75 -7.06
N ALA A 25 11.29 -23.68 -6.30
CA ALA A 25 12.03 -24.64 -5.49
C ALA A 25 12.93 -25.53 -6.35
N LYS A 26 12.44 -26.00 -7.50
CA LYS A 26 13.25 -26.76 -8.48
C LYS A 26 14.39 -25.94 -9.06
N GLN A 27 14.13 -24.67 -9.41
CA GLN A 27 15.17 -23.77 -9.95
C GLN A 27 16.30 -23.50 -8.94
N LEU A 28 15.95 -23.38 -7.67
CA LEU A 28 16.91 -23.09 -6.60
C LEU A 28 17.51 -24.35 -5.96
N LEU A 29 17.02 -25.54 -6.32
CA LEU A 29 17.41 -26.85 -5.75
C LEU A 29 17.17 -26.93 -4.23
N ILE A 30 15.98 -26.51 -3.80
CA ILE A 30 15.54 -26.53 -2.39
C ILE A 30 14.13 -27.10 -2.26
N SER A 31 13.62 -27.20 -1.03
CA SER A 31 12.26 -27.65 -0.80
C SER A 31 11.22 -26.54 -1.03
N ARG A 32 10.02 -26.92 -1.48
CA ARG A 32 8.87 -26.01 -1.56
C ARG A 32 8.55 -25.39 -0.20
N GLN A 33 8.72 -26.15 0.91
CA GLN A 33 8.49 -25.66 2.26
C GLN A 33 9.41 -24.47 2.62
N ALA A 34 10.67 -24.47 2.14
CA ALA A 34 11.58 -23.35 2.35
C ALA A 34 11.03 -22.08 1.69
N ILE A 35 10.58 -22.17 0.43
CA ILE A 35 9.93 -21.04 -0.28
C ILE A 35 8.73 -20.52 0.51
N SER A 36 7.83 -21.43 0.95
CA SER A 36 6.65 -21.05 1.72
C SER A 36 7.00 -20.32 3.02
N LYS A 37 8.02 -20.78 3.76
CA LYS A 37 8.47 -20.11 4.99
C LYS A 37 9.03 -18.72 4.75
N TRP A 38 9.73 -18.50 3.62
CA TRP A 38 10.21 -17.17 3.26
C TRP A 38 9.06 -16.23 2.91
N GLU A 39 8.14 -16.68 2.06
CA GLU A 39 7.01 -15.87 1.61
C GLU A 39 6.05 -15.50 2.74
N THR A 40 5.97 -16.33 3.78
CA THR A 40 5.19 -16.06 5.00
C THR A 40 5.97 -15.30 6.08
N GLY A 41 7.24 -14.98 5.82
CA GLY A 41 8.07 -14.23 6.76
C GLY A 41 8.51 -15.00 8.01
N ILE A 42 8.46 -16.34 7.98
CA ILE A 42 8.91 -17.20 9.10
C ILE A 42 10.45 -17.25 9.11
N THR A 43 11.06 -17.35 7.94
CA THR A 43 12.52 -17.36 7.76
C THR A 43 12.90 -16.51 6.55
N ILE A 44 14.20 -16.23 6.41
CA ILE A 44 14.79 -15.63 5.21
C ILE A 44 15.72 -16.63 4.53
N PRO A 45 15.96 -16.50 3.20
CA PRO A 45 16.99 -17.27 2.52
C PRO A 45 18.38 -17.00 3.10
N ASP A 46 19.25 -18.00 3.11
CA ASP A 46 20.66 -17.81 3.39
C ASP A 46 21.38 -17.08 2.24
N LEU A 47 22.64 -16.71 2.46
CA LEU A 47 23.43 -15.93 1.50
C LEU A 47 23.61 -16.66 0.16
N GLU A 48 23.80 -17.98 0.18
CA GLU A 48 23.97 -18.78 -1.05
C GLU A 48 22.69 -18.72 -1.90
N ILE A 49 21.55 -18.87 -1.26
CA ILE A 49 20.24 -18.80 -1.93
C ILE A 49 19.94 -17.38 -2.40
N LEU A 50 20.26 -16.36 -1.61
CA LEU A 50 20.11 -14.96 -2.03
C LEU A 50 20.92 -14.65 -3.29
N LEU A 51 22.13 -15.21 -3.42
CA LEU A 51 22.94 -15.11 -4.64
C LEU A 51 22.30 -15.82 -5.84
N LYS A 52 21.69 -17.00 -5.63
CA LYS A 52 20.95 -17.70 -6.68
C LYS A 52 19.73 -16.92 -7.14
N ILE A 53 18.95 -16.38 -6.20
CA ILE A 53 17.77 -15.55 -6.49
C ILE A 53 18.16 -14.26 -7.23
N SER A 54 19.24 -13.60 -6.79
CA SER A 54 19.80 -12.40 -7.41
C SER A 54 20.13 -12.65 -8.89
N LYS A 55 20.80 -13.76 -9.19
CA LYS A 55 21.12 -14.16 -10.57
C LYS A 55 19.88 -14.54 -11.36
N LEU A 56 18.95 -15.29 -10.76
CA LEU A 56 17.73 -15.77 -11.42
C LEU A 56 16.85 -14.61 -11.91
N TYR A 57 16.72 -13.57 -11.09
CA TYR A 57 15.87 -12.41 -11.39
C TYR A 57 16.63 -11.19 -11.90
N ASN A 58 17.95 -11.29 -12.04
CA ASN A 58 18.84 -10.20 -12.47
C ASN A 58 18.66 -8.93 -11.62
N ILE A 59 18.69 -9.10 -10.31
CA ILE A 59 18.58 -8.03 -9.29
C ILE A 59 19.72 -8.16 -8.29
N THR A 60 20.01 -7.12 -7.51
CA THR A 60 21.04 -7.19 -6.46
C THR A 60 20.49 -7.82 -5.18
N ILE A 61 21.38 -8.35 -4.33
CA ILE A 61 21.00 -8.83 -2.99
C ILE A 61 20.40 -7.68 -2.17
N ASN A 62 20.92 -6.45 -2.31
CA ASN A 62 20.37 -5.28 -1.63
C ASN A 62 18.92 -5.00 -2.06
N ASP A 63 18.57 -5.20 -3.34
CA ASP A 63 17.19 -5.07 -3.80
C ASP A 63 16.26 -6.11 -3.18
N ILE A 64 16.80 -7.29 -2.77
CA ILE A 64 16.04 -8.31 -2.06
C ILE A 64 15.89 -7.96 -0.57
N LEU A 65 16.96 -7.52 0.07
CA LEU A 65 16.99 -7.23 1.51
C LEU A 65 16.32 -5.90 1.86
N GLU A 66 16.44 -4.92 0.96
CA GLU A 66 15.83 -3.59 1.05
C GLU A 66 15.05 -3.30 -0.25
N PRO A 67 13.93 -4.00 -0.46
CA PRO A 67 13.16 -3.81 -1.68
C PRO A 67 12.78 -2.34 -1.82
N LYS A 68 13.23 -1.71 -2.91
CA LYS A 68 12.82 -0.36 -3.30
C LYS A 68 11.38 -0.33 -3.84
N ILE A 69 10.57 -1.24 -3.35
CA ILE A 69 9.13 -1.13 -3.49
C ILE A 69 8.72 -0.07 -2.48
N GLN A 70 8.98 1.18 -2.84
CA GLN A 70 8.21 2.27 -2.29
C GLN A 70 7.00 2.41 -3.21
N PRO A 71 5.81 1.95 -2.80
CA PRO A 71 4.62 2.59 -3.28
C PRO A 71 4.90 4.07 -3.06
N GLN A 72 4.53 4.91 -4.00
CA GLN A 72 4.70 6.36 -3.85
C GLN A 72 4.03 6.73 -2.52
N LYS A 73 4.86 6.83 -1.47
CA LYS A 73 4.35 7.04 -0.10
C LYS A 73 3.73 8.42 -0.08
N ILE A 74 2.44 8.46 0.08
CA ILE A 74 1.71 9.71 0.28
C ILE A 74 2.08 10.25 1.65
N THR A 75 2.63 11.45 1.69
CA THR A 75 3.06 12.14 2.91
C THR A 75 2.26 13.41 3.16
N ASP A 76 1.56 13.89 2.14
CA ASP A 76 0.72 15.07 2.18
C ASP A 76 -0.68 14.72 1.67
N PHE A 77 -1.73 15.28 2.29
CA PHE A 77 -3.12 14.96 1.94
C PHE A 77 -3.47 15.35 0.52
N GLU A 78 -2.92 16.43 0.00
CA GLU A 78 -3.16 16.87 -1.39
C GLU A 78 -2.68 15.86 -2.44
N GLN A 79 -1.69 15.03 -2.10
CA GLN A 79 -1.18 13.98 -2.98
C GLN A 79 -2.17 12.84 -3.23
N ILE A 80 -3.25 12.72 -2.46
CA ILE A 80 -4.27 11.68 -2.70
C ILE A 80 -4.94 11.84 -4.07
N SER A 81 -4.91 13.04 -4.65
CA SER A 81 -5.37 13.31 -6.02
C SER A 81 -4.59 12.56 -7.10
N THR A 82 -3.38 12.07 -6.78
CA THR A 82 -2.54 11.27 -7.72
C THR A 82 -2.97 9.82 -7.83
N ILE A 83 -3.84 9.35 -6.91
CA ILE A 83 -4.37 8.00 -6.90
C ILE A 83 -5.52 7.89 -7.91
N SER A 84 -5.68 6.71 -8.53
CA SER A 84 -6.83 6.50 -9.42
C SER A 84 -8.14 6.72 -8.69
N GLN A 85 -9.12 7.36 -9.33
CA GLN A 85 -10.41 7.69 -8.71
C GLN A 85 -11.13 6.45 -8.16
N LYS A 86 -11.02 5.31 -8.86
CA LYS A 86 -11.61 4.04 -8.42
C LYS A 86 -11.01 3.59 -7.09
N GLU A 87 -9.69 3.57 -7.02
CA GLU A 87 -8.95 3.16 -5.82
C GLU A 87 -9.18 4.11 -4.65
N LEU A 88 -9.13 5.42 -4.92
CA LEU A 88 -9.39 6.44 -3.91
C LEU A 88 -10.81 6.29 -3.33
N LYS A 89 -11.82 6.05 -4.18
CA LYS A 89 -13.18 5.81 -3.74
C LYS A 89 -13.29 4.60 -2.83
N GLU A 90 -12.71 3.44 -3.22
CA GLU A 90 -12.71 2.21 -2.43
C GLU A 90 -12.09 2.41 -1.03
N ILE A 91 -11.07 3.27 -0.93
CA ILE A 91 -10.43 3.59 0.36
C ILE A 91 -11.31 4.52 1.19
N LEU A 92 -11.81 5.59 0.58
CA LEU A 92 -12.59 6.60 1.28
C LEU A 92 -13.95 6.05 1.76
N GLU A 93 -14.55 5.07 1.07
CA GLU A 93 -15.77 4.37 1.49
C GLU A 93 -15.64 3.64 2.83
N GLN A 94 -14.42 3.42 3.33
CA GLN A 94 -14.19 2.79 4.63
C GLN A 94 -14.32 3.77 5.80
N PHE A 95 -14.42 5.05 5.53
CA PHE A 95 -14.61 6.10 6.52
C PHE A 95 -16.08 6.54 6.58
N ASP A 96 -16.56 6.91 7.75
CA ASP A 96 -17.89 7.50 7.88
C ASP A 96 -17.95 8.91 7.28
N THR A 97 -19.14 9.37 6.96
CA THR A 97 -19.37 10.66 6.30
C THR A 97 -18.79 11.84 7.08
N ASN A 98 -18.91 11.85 8.41
CA ASN A 98 -18.39 12.95 9.22
C ASN A 98 -16.85 12.99 9.16
N SER A 99 -16.20 11.84 9.29
CA SER A 99 -14.73 11.72 9.20
C SER A 99 -14.22 12.20 7.84
N LEU A 100 -14.90 11.82 6.74
CA LEU A 100 -14.57 12.32 5.40
C LEU A 100 -14.69 13.83 5.31
N VAL A 101 -15.84 14.38 5.71
CA VAL A 101 -16.08 15.83 5.65
C VAL A 101 -15.04 16.59 6.47
N ILE A 102 -14.70 16.10 7.66
CA ILE A 102 -13.65 16.70 8.52
C ILE A 102 -12.30 16.72 7.80
N ALA A 103 -11.85 15.60 7.23
CA ALA A 103 -10.58 15.53 6.52
C ALA A 103 -10.50 16.51 5.35
N PHE A 104 -11.61 16.66 4.61
CA PHE A 104 -11.68 17.56 3.46
C PHE A 104 -11.93 19.03 3.82
N MET A 105 -12.22 19.37 5.09
CA MET A 105 -12.36 20.78 5.52
C MET A 105 -11.05 21.58 5.38
N GLY A 106 -9.89 20.92 5.42
CA GLY A 106 -8.57 21.54 5.23
C GLY A 106 -7.98 21.34 3.84
N ALA A 107 -8.72 20.72 2.93
CA ALA A 107 -8.23 20.38 1.58
C ALA A 107 -8.39 21.55 0.60
N SER A 108 -7.62 21.50 -0.50
CA SER A 108 -7.77 22.45 -1.61
C SER A 108 -9.16 22.39 -2.26
N PRO A 109 -9.60 23.45 -2.95
CA PRO A 109 -10.86 23.44 -3.70
C PRO A 109 -10.94 22.31 -4.73
N GLU A 110 -9.81 22.02 -5.38
CA GLU A 110 -9.68 20.95 -6.39
C GLU A 110 -9.92 19.58 -5.77
N LEU A 111 -9.33 19.33 -4.60
CA LEU A 111 -9.48 18.06 -3.90
C LEU A 111 -10.90 17.90 -3.32
N ASN A 112 -11.50 18.98 -2.82
CA ASN A 112 -12.90 19.01 -2.40
C ASN A 112 -13.83 18.67 -3.57
N SER A 113 -13.63 19.29 -4.74
CA SER A 113 -14.41 18.99 -5.95
C SER A 113 -14.27 17.54 -6.41
N LEU A 114 -13.09 16.95 -6.25
CA LEU A 114 -12.87 15.52 -6.54
C LEU A 114 -13.69 14.65 -5.59
N CYS A 115 -13.66 14.95 -4.29
CA CYS A 115 -14.41 14.20 -3.28
C CYS A 115 -15.93 14.26 -3.52
N GLU A 116 -16.46 15.43 -3.82
CA GLU A 116 -17.88 15.62 -4.16
C GLU A 116 -18.30 14.81 -5.38
N LYS A 117 -17.43 14.70 -6.40
CA LYS A 117 -17.68 13.86 -7.57
C LYS A 117 -17.67 12.35 -7.24
N LEU A 118 -16.82 11.93 -6.31
CA LEU A 118 -16.75 10.53 -5.89
C LEU A 118 -17.95 10.12 -5.03
N PHE A 119 -18.52 11.07 -4.28
CA PHE A 119 -19.62 10.85 -3.35
C PHE A 119 -20.79 11.82 -3.59
N PRO A 120 -21.49 11.71 -4.72
CA PRO A 120 -22.56 12.64 -5.09
C PRO A 120 -23.77 12.58 -4.14
N ASP A 121 -23.90 11.51 -3.36
CA ASP A 121 -24.98 11.33 -2.41
C ASP A 121 -24.71 12.01 -1.06
N ILE A 122 -23.51 12.54 -0.85
CA ILE A 122 -23.13 13.26 0.38
C ILE A 122 -23.28 14.77 0.15
N ASP A 123 -24.13 15.40 0.95
CA ASP A 123 -24.19 16.86 1.01
C ASP A 123 -23.10 17.40 1.95
N PHE A 124 -21.95 17.73 1.36
CA PHE A 124 -20.77 18.20 2.09
C PHE A 124 -21.02 19.54 2.79
N GLU A 125 -21.81 20.44 2.21
CA GLU A 125 -22.09 21.76 2.80
C GLU A 125 -22.99 21.63 4.03
N VAL A 126 -24.06 20.87 3.92
CA VAL A 126 -24.95 20.59 5.06
C VAL A 126 -24.21 19.84 6.16
N THR A 127 -23.43 18.86 5.82
CA THR A 127 -22.66 18.09 6.80
C THR A 127 -21.63 18.98 7.52
N ARG A 128 -20.89 19.84 6.79
CA ARG A 128 -19.98 20.84 7.39
C ARG A 128 -20.70 21.77 8.36
N SER A 129 -21.87 22.26 7.97
CA SER A 129 -22.67 23.14 8.82
C SER A 129 -23.11 22.46 10.12
N ASN A 130 -23.45 21.17 10.04
CA ASN A 130 -23.83 20.37 11.20
C ASN A 130 -22.65 20.06 12.13
N ILE A 131 -21.47 19.79 11.56
CA ILE A 131 -20.25 19.55 12.33
C ILE A 131 -19.77 20.83 13.03
N GLY A 132 -19.89 21.98 12.36
CA GLY A 132 -19.50 23.28 12.91
C GLY A 132 -17.99 23.50 12.93
N ARG A 133 -17.50 24.28 13.91
CA ARG A 133 -16.07 24.61 14.02
C ARG A 133 -15.29 23.48 14.65
N ILE A 134 -14.21 23.06 13.98
CA ILE A 134 -13.30 21.99 14.41
C ILE A 134 -11.89 22.54 14.57
N LYS A 135 -11.13 21.96 15.50
CA LYS A 135 -9.72 22.26 15.66
C LYS A 135 -8.92 21.72 14.46
N ILE A 136 -7.88 22.45 14.07
CA ILE A 136 -7.02 22.05 12.95
C ILE A 136 -6.38 20.68 13.21
N GLU A 137 -5.98 20.37 14.44
CA GLU A 137 -5.40 19.09 14.82
C GLU A 137 -6.36 17.92 14.51
N THR A 138 -7.67 18.11 14.68
CA THR A 138 -8.68 17.08 14.36
C THR A 138 -8.76 16.84 12.85
N VAL A 139 -8.63 17.90 12.04
CA VAL A 139 -8.58 17.79 10.58
C VAL A 139 -7.33 17.02 10.15
N GLU A 140 -6.17 17.41 10.68
CA GLU A 140 -4.88 16.75 10.41
C GLU A 140 -4.89 15.28 10.83
N ASP A 141 -5.49 14.95 11.98
CA ASP A 141 -5.62 13.56 12.44
C ASP A 141 -6.45 12.71 11.47
N MET A 142 -7.57 13.24 10.96
CA MET A 142 -8.38 12.52 9.96
C MET A 142 -7.63 12.37 8.64
N GLN A 143 -6.95 13.40 8.18
CA GLN A 143 -6.11 13.35 6.99
C GLN A 143 -5.00 12.29 7.13
N ASN A 144 -4.32 12.25 8.27
CA ASN A 144 -3.27 11.28 8.56
C ASN A 144 -3.79 9.83 8.59
N GLN A 145 -5.02 9.61 9.08
CA GLN A 145 -5.65 8.29 9.05
C GLN A 145 -5.93 7.83 7.62
N ILE A 146 -6.43 8.71 6.75
CA ILE A 146 -6.65 8.42 5.32
C ILE A 146 -5.32 8.12 4.64
N ILE A 147 -4.30 8.95 4.84
CA ILE A 147 -2.94 8.74 4.30
C ILE A 147 -2.37 7.39 4.75
N ALA A 148 -2.52 7.04 6.03
CA ALA A 148 -2.04 5.76 6.55
C ALA A 148 -2.73 4.57 5.89
N MET A 149 -4.05 4.66 5.68
CA MET A 149 -4.83 3.61 5.00
C MET A 149 -4.40 3.45 3.53
N ILE A 150 -4.22 4.56 2.81
CA ILE A 150 -3.73 4.56 1.42
C ILE A 150 -2.36 3.89 1.33
N ASN A 151 -1.42 4.29 2.18
CA ASN A 151 -0.07 3.74 2.18
C ASN A 151 -0.06 2.25 2.55
N LEU A 152 -0.94 1.81 3.45
CA LEU A 152 -1.08 0.41 3.82
C LEU A 152 -1.60 -0.43 2.65
N GLN A 153 -2.66 0.02 1.98
CA GLN A 153 -3.23 -0.69 0.83
C GLN A 153 -2.29 -0.70 -0.38
N ALA A 154 -1.51 0.37 -0.59
CA ALA A 154 -0.50 0.42 -1.63
C ALA A 154 0.61 -0.64 -1.41
N ILE A 155 0.97 -0.92 -0.16
CA ILE A 155 1.88 -2.02 0.18
C ILE A 155 1.25 -3.36 -0.19
N ASP A 156 0.00 -3.61 0.21
CA ASP A 156 -0.68 -4.87 -0.04
C ASP A 156 -0.91 -5.12 -1.54
N LYS A 157 -1.29 -4.09 -2.32
CA LYS A 157 -1.49 -4.20 -3.78
C LYS A 157 -0.20 -4.47 -4.55
N ASN A 158 0.93 -3.88 -4.16
CA ASN A 158 2.21 -4.15 -4.81
C ASN A 158 2.70 -5.59 -4.61
N PHE A 159 2.16 -6.31 -3.63
CA PHE A 159 2.42 -7.71 -3.37
C PHE A 159 1.29 -8.66 -3.80
N SER A 160 0.15 -8.10 -4.27
CA SER A 160 -1.01 -8.87 -4.75
C SER A 160 -1.00 -8.89 -6.28
N ILE A 161 -0.36 -9.88 -6.87
CA ILE A 161 -0.49 -10.26 -8.29
C ILE A 161 -0.93 -11.71 -8.37
#